data_667feedd0dfb53ea89564469aeb99203
#
_entry.id   667feedd0dfb53ea89564469aeb99203
#
_cell.length_a   1.000
_cell.length_b   1.000
_cell.length_c   1.000
_cell.angle_alpha   90.00
_cell.angle_beta   90.00
_cell.angle_gamma   90.00
#
_symmetry.space_group_name_H-M   'P 1'
#
loop_
_entity.id
_entity.type
_entity.pdbx_description
1 polymer ?
#
loop_
_entity_poly.entity_id
_entity_poly.type
_entity_poly.pdbx_seq_one_letter_code
_entity_poly.pdbx_strand_id
1 'polypeptide(L)'
;TSGRVEATVKALIAGGHTYEEGGALWLRTTELGTGDDKDRVMRKSEGGYTYFVPDVAYHKAKWERGFHRAVNIQGSDHHGTVARVRAGLQALEEGIPKEYPAYVLHKMVKVMRGGEEVKISKRAGSYVTMRDLIDWVGRDAVRYFLIQRRADTEFVFDVDLALSKSDENPVYYIQYAHARICSVINNAAMPPADVAQADAALLTAPTEFALMQRLAEFPNVVTLAAQELSPHHIAFWLRDCASDFHAWYNAERVLVDDTALKLARLRLASTTRQVLANGLELMGVSAPERM
;
A
#
# COMPACT_ATOMS: atom_id res chain seq x y z
N THR A 1 6.22 28.11 15.34
CA THR A 1 6.59 27.12 16.36
C THR A 1 5.60 27.18 17.50
N SER A 2 4.86 26.09 17.70
CA SER A 2 3.73 26.02 18.64
C SER A 2 4.14 25.84 20.13
N GLY A 3 5.44 25.90 20.48
CA GLY A 3 5.94 25.58 21.82
C GLY A 3 5.82 24.10 22.25
N ARG A 4 5.29 23.21 21.39
CA ARG A 4 5.02 21.81 21.73
C ARG A 4 6.29 21.01 22.04
N VAL A 5 7.39 21.27 21.33
CA VAL A 5 8.67 20.60 21.56
C VAL A 5 9.16 20.92 22.99
N GLU A 6 9.13 22.21 23.37
CA GLU A 6 9.53 22.66 24.71
C GLU A 6 8.65 22.05 25.79
N ALA A 7 7.33 22.04 25.59
CA ALA A 7 6.37 21.42 26.51
C ALA A 7 6.65 19.90 26.67
N THR A 8 6.97 19.21 25.58
CA THR A 8 7.33 17.78 25.62
C THR A 8 8.61 17.56 26.40
N VAL A 9 9.64 18.38 26.20
CA VAL A 9 10.89 18.30 26.98
C VAL A 9 10.62 18.48 28.46
N LYS A 10 9.82 19.49 28.86
CA LYS A 10 9.44 19.71 30.26
C LYS A 10 8.72 18.51 30.86
N ALA A 11 7.81 17.89 30.08
CA ALA A 11 7.09 16.68 30.52
C ALA A 11 8.05 15.49 30.72
N LEU A 12 9.00 15.29 29.81
CA LEU A 12 10.01 14.23 29.92
C LEU A 12 10.94 14.41 31.10
N ILE A 13 11.32 15.66 31.42
CA ILE A 13 12.12 15.99 32.62
C ILE A 13 11.29 15.72 33.89
N ALA A 14 10.03 16.11 33.91
CA ALA A 14 9.14 15.92 35.05
C ALA A 14 8.88 14.43 35.36
N GLY A 15 8.86 13.57 34.30
CA GLY A 15 8.74 12.12 34.40
C GLY A 15 9.97 11.41 35.01
N GLY A 16 11.09 12.12 35.25
CA GLY A 16 12.25 11.59 35.96
C GLY A 16 13.15 10.67 35.13
N HIS A 17 12.86 10.46 33.83
CA HIS A 17 13.62 9.58 32.95
C HIS A 17 14.80 10.29 32.26
N THR A 18 15.17 11.49 32.69
CA THR A 18 16.23 12.28 32.07
C THR A 18 17.44 12.46 33.02
N TYR A 19 18.59 12.78 32.44
CA TYR A 19 19.80 13.17 33.17
C TYR A 19 20.64 14.13 32.33
N GLU A 20 21.54 14.86 32.99
CA GLU A 20 22.51 15.72 32.32
C GLU A 20 23.90 15.08 32.36
N GLU A 21 24.58 15.02 31.23
CA GLU A 21 25.95 14.54 31.12
C GLU A 21 26.67 15.31 30.00
N GLY A 22 27.89 15.78 30.29
CA GLY A 22 28.69 16.53 29.30
C GLY A 22 28.02 17.82 28.80
N GLY A 23 27.15 18.42 29.59
CA GLY A 23 26.38 19.62 29.23
C GLY A 23 25.18 19.34 28.31
N ALA A 24 24.93 18.07 27.95
CA ALA A 24 23.80 17.64 27.17
C ALA A 24 22.71 17.04 28.07
N LEU A 25 21.45 17.19 27.67
CA LEU A 25 20.30 16.54 28.31
C LEU A 25 19.98 15.22 27.58
N TRP A 26 19.92 14.13 28.33
CA TRP A 26 19.70 12.77 27.85
C TRP A 26 18.40 12.18 28.37
N LEU A 27 17.83 11.25 27.60
CA LEU A 27 16.70 10.39 28.00
C LEU A 27 17.21 8.95 28.18
N ARG A 28 16.88 8.29 29.30
CA ARG A 28 17.17 6.88 29.60
C ARG A 28 16.28 5.94 28.76
N THR A 29 16.47 5.94 27.46
CA THR A 29 15.64 5.12 26.56
C THR A 29 15.83 3.62 26.79
N THR A 30 16.98 3.21 27.28
CA THR A 30 17.31 1.80 27.59
C THR A 30 16.44 1.20 28.70
N GLU A 31 15.93 2.03 29.62
CA GLU A 31 15.13 1.59 30.77
C GLU A 31 13.63 1.46 30.44
N LEU A 32 13.18 1.90 29.27
CA LEU A 32 11.76 2.03 28.91
C LEU A 32 11.17 0.81 28.18
N GLY A 33 11.95 -0.26 28.04
CA GLY A 33 11.48 -1.55 27.52
C GLY A 33 11.00 -1.53 26.07
N THR A 34 11.53 -0.61 25.24
CA THR A 34 11.18 -0.47 23.82
C THR A 34 12.24 -1.07 22.87
N GLY A 35 13.34 -1.61 23.43
CA GLY A 35 14.43 -2.22 22.68
C GLY A 35 15.45 -1.21 22.13
N ASP A 36 15.48 0.02 22.65
CA ASP A 36 16.57 0.94 22.30
C ASP A 36 17.87 0.49 22.96
N ASP A 37 18.98 0.53 22.22
CA ASP A 37 20.28 -0.03 22.61
C ASP A 37 21.17 0.93 23.42
N LYS A 38 20.80 2.22 23.46
CA LYS A 38 21.52 3.27 24.18
C LYS A 38 20.63 4.46 24.47
N ASP A 39 20.99 5.21 25.50
CA ASP A 39 20.31 6.45 25.84
C ASP A 39 20.47 7.52 24.75
N ARG A 40 19.51 8.43 24.67
CA ARG A 40 19.41 9.39 23.56
C ARG A 40 19.54 10.83 24.03
N VAL A 41 20.38 11.58 23.35
CA VAL A 41 20.50 13.02 23.54
C VAL A 41 19.22 13.69 23.09
N MET A 42 18.61 14.45 24.00
CA MET A 42 17.46 15.31 23.73
C MET A 42 17.90 16.71 23.33
N ARG A 43 18.78 17.33 24.14
CA ARG A 43 19.34 18.66 23.90
C ARG A 43 20.88 18.55 23.93
N LYS A 44 21.50 19.11 22.91
CA LYS A 44 22.96 19.12 22.78
C LYS A 44 23.62 20.09 23.74
N SER A 45 24.91 19.87 24.03
CA SER A 45 25.70 20.75 24.91
C SER A 45 25.83 22.18 24.38
N GLU A 46 25.92 22.34 23.06
CA GLU A 46 25.93 23.65 22.40
C GLU A 46 24.54 24.28 22.23
N GLY A 47 23.50 23.63 22.77
CA GLY A 47 22.10 24.02 22.61
C GLY A 47 21.41 23.40 21.41
N GLY A 48 20.10 23.56 21.33
CA GLY A 48 19.27 22.97 20.29
C GLY A 48 18.90 21.51 20.56
N TYR A 49 17.74 21.11 20.05
CA TYR A 49 17.21 19.77 20.19
C TYR A 49 17.70 18.87 19.04
N THR A 50 17.90 17.60 19.35
CA THR A 50 18.06 16.56 18.30
C THR A 50 16.71 16.29 17.62
N TYR A 51 16.69 15.71 16.43
CA TYR A 51 15.45 15.36 15.70
C TYR A 51 14.53 14.40 16.48
N PHE A 52 15.09 13.64 17.41
CA PHE A 52 14.36 12.74 18.30
C PHE A 52 13.23 13.44 19.06
N VAL A 53 13.48 14.60 19.65
CA VAL A 53 12.49 15.30 20.50
C VAL A 53 11.31 15.84 19.70
N PRO A 54 11.50 16.52 18.55
CA PRO A 54 10.39 16.89 17.67
C PRO A 54 9.55 15.70 17.23
N ASP A 55 10.14 14.53 16.95
CA ASP A 55 9.40 13.32 16.57
C ASP A 55 8.50 12.84 17.71
N VAL A 56 9.01 12.79 18.94
CA VAL A 56 8.21 12.46 20.13
C VAL A 56 7.06 13.45 20.30
N ALA A 57 7.34 14.76 20.23
CA ALA A 57 6.33 15.81 20.37
C ALA A 57 5.26 15.72 19.26
N TYR A 58 5.65 15.35 18.06
CA TYR A 58 4.74 15.19 16.94
C TYR A 58 3.79 14.00 17.13
N HIS A 59 4.30 12.86 17.57
CA HIS A 59 3.47 11.68 17.84
C HIS A 59 2.58 11.85 19.07
N LYS A 60 3.07 12.50 20.14
CA LYS A 60 2.24 12.93 21.26
C LYS A 60 1.07 13.79 20.77
N ALA A 61 1.31 14.76 19.91
CA ALA A 61 0.27 15.63 19.37
C ALA A 61 -0.77 14.87 18.51
N LYS A 62 -0.40 13.79 17.82
CA LYS A 62 -1.36 12.92 17.14
C LYS A 62 -2.25 12.18 18.15
N TRP A 63 -1.65 11.64 19.21
CA TRP A 63 -2.37 10.94 20.27
C TRP A 63 -3.38 11.88 20.98
N GLU A 64 -2.95 13.08 21.38
CA GLU A 64 -3.81 14.10 21.98
C GLU A 64 -5.00 14.51 21.08
N ARG A 65 -4.83 14.46 19.78
CA ARG A 65 -5.90 14.71 18.79
C ARG A 65 -6.85 13.53 18.58
N GLY A 66 -6.68 12.43 19.32
CA GLY A 66 -7.52 11.24 19.23
C GLY A 66 -7.12 10.23 18.14
N PHE A 67 -5.97 10.40 17.49
CA PHE A 67 -5.48 9.39 16.54
C PHE A 67 -4.80 8.24 17.27
N HIS A 68 -5.60 7.31 17.78
CA HIS A 68 -5.11 6.13 18.50
C HIS A 68 -4.45 5.09 17.59
N ARG A 69 -4.59 5.22 16.30
CA ARG A 69 -3.83 4.46 15.29
C ARG A 69 -3.13 5.44 14.35
N ALA A 70 -1.82 5.57 14.46
CA ALA A 70 -0.97 6.34 13.57
C ALA A 70 0.04 5.40 12.90
N VAL A 71 0.19 5.49 11.58
CA VAL A 71 1.12 4.67 10.80
C VAL A 71 2.17 5.58 10.18
N ASN A 72 3.45 5.30 10.45
CA ASN A 72 4.58 5.94 9.80
C ASN A 72 5.13 5.03 8.72
N ILE A 73 5.24 5.55 7.51
CA ILE A 73 5.86 4.87 6.37
C ILE A 73 7.23 5.52 6.16
N GLN A 74 8.31 4.74 6.33
CA GLN A 74 9.69 5.24 6.27
C GLN A 74 10.61 4.25 5.54
N GLY A 75 11.78 4.70 5.11
CA GLY A 75 12.84 3.83 4.64
C GLY A 75 13.43 2.98 5.78
N SER A 76 13.93 1.81 5.47
CA SER A 76 14.51 0.88 6.44
C SER A 76 15.79 1.40 7.12
N ASP A 77 16.43 2.42 6.55
CA ASP A 77 17.52 3.18 7.17
C ASP A 77 17.10 3.94 8.44
N HIS A 78 15.79 4.20 8.61
CA HIS A 78 15.20 4.78 9.80
C HIS A 78 14.81 3.75 10.89
N HIS A 79 15.16 2.47 10.73
CA HIS A 79 14.83 1.41 11.68
C HIS A 79 15.16 1.77 13.14
N GLY A 80 16.33 2.36 13.42
CA GLY A 80 16.70 2.79 14.76
C GLY A 80 15.84 3.90 15.36
N THR A 81 15.01 4.59 14.55
CA THR A 81 14.08 5.63 15.05
C THR A 81 12.88 5.04 15.76
N VAL A 82 12.48 3.83 15.41
CA VAL A 82 11.28 3.17 15.97
C VAL A 82 11.37 3.01 17.49
N ALA A 83 12.42 2.34 17.97
CA ALA A 83 12.61 2.07 19.38
C ALA A 83 12.74 3.37 20.22
N ARG A 84 13.53 4.34 19.71
CA ARG A 84 13.77 5.59 20.42
C ARG A 84 12.55 6.49 20.52
N VAL A 85 11.74 6.60 19.45
CA VAL A 85 10.51 7.41 19.49
C VAL A 85 9.49 6.80 20.43
N ARG A 86 9.32 5.47 20.38
CA ARG A 86 8.46 4.74 21.32
C ARG A 86 8.93 4.93 22.76
N ALA A 87 10.23 4.84 23.02
CA ALA A 87 10.78 5.14 24.35
C ALA A 87 10.43 6.56 24.83
N GLY A 88 10.61 7.56 23.97
CA GLY A 88 10.23 8.93 24.31
C GLY A 88 8.74 9.08 24.64
N LEU A 89 7.87 8.35 23.92
CA LEU A 89 6.43 8.36 24.21
C LEU A 89 6.08 7.64 25.54
N GLN A 90 6.78 6.54 25.85
CA GLN A 90 6.59 5.82 27.13
C GLN A 90 7.05 6.68 28.32
N ALA A 91 8.15 7.42 28.17
CA ALA A 91 8.69 8.31 29.19
C ALA A 91 7.74 9.47 29.58
N LEU A 92 6.72 9.74 28.78
CA LEU A 92 5.70 10.74 29.09
C LEU A 92 4.66 10.24 30.13
N GLU A 93 4.53 8.93 30.33
CA GLU A 93 3.58 8.26 31.22
C GLU A 93 2.11 8.67 31.00
N GLU A 94 1.76 9.02 29.75
CA GLU A 94 0.42 9.48 29.35
C GLU A 94 -0.51 8.36 28.84
N GLY A 95 -0.22 7.10 29.16
CA GLY A 95 -1.04 5.95 28.74
C GLY A 95 -0.97 5.61 27.24
N ILE A 96 0.05 6.09 26.55
CA ILE A 96 0.28 5.78 25.13
C ILE A 96 0.76 4.33 25.02
N PRO A 97 0.15 3.48 24.17
CA PRO A 97 0.59 2.09 24.02
C PRO A 97 2.04 1.95 23.54
N LYS A 98 2.73 0.89 23.98
CA LYS A 98 4.15 0.66 23.64
C LYS A 98 4.40 0.53 22.13
N GLU A 99 3.44 0.00 21.39
CA GLU A 99 3.51 -0.20 19.94
C GLU A 99 3.14 1.05 19.13
N TYR A 100 2.71 2.12 19.81
CA TYR A 100 2.38 3.39 19.15
C TYR A 100 3.62 4.25 18.90
N PRO A 101 3.73 4.83 17.70
CA PRO A 101 2.97 4.58 16.48
C PRO A 101 3.39 3.28 15.79
N ALA A 102 2.55 2.78 14.88
CA ALA A 102 2.91 1.70 13.98
C ALA A 102 3.89 2.21 12.91
N TYR A 103 4.78 1.33 12.46
CA TYR A 103 5.75 1.65 11.41
C TYR A 103 5.67 0.63 10.28
N VAL A 104 5.72 1.12 9.05
CA VAL A 104 5.96 0.31 7.85
C VAL A 104 7.29 0.76 7.27
N LEU A 105 8.29 -0.13 7.35
CA LEU A 105 9.65 0.16 6.90
C LEU A 105 9.85 -0.41 5.49
N HIS A 106 10.11 0.46 4.54
CA HIS A 106 10.34 0.08 3.15
C HIS A 106 11.83 -0.11 2.87
N LYS A 107 12.16 -1.24 2.24
CA LYS A 107 13.48 -1.43 1.63
C LYS A 107 13.65 -0.55 0.39
N MET A 108 14.91 -0.37 0.00
CA MET A 108 15.27 0.45 -1.15
C MET A 108 14.67 -0.11 -2.45
N VAL A 109 14.25 0.80 -3.32
CA VAL A 109 13.82 0.51 -4.68
C VAL A 109 14.95 0.82 -5.63
N LYS A 110 15.36 -0.16 -6.46
CA LYS A 110 16.29 0.04 -7.56
C LYS A 110 15.46 0.28 -8.83
N VAL A 111 15.90 1.22 -9.65
CA VAL A 111 15.25 1.50 -10.93
C VAL A 111 16.13 0.98 -12.06
N MET A 112 15.57 0.12 -12.92
CA MET A 112 16.25 -0.43 -14.10
C MET A 112 15.60 0.10 -15.38
N ARG A 113 16.42 0.39 -16.39
CA ARG A 113 15.97 0.78 -17.74
C ARG A 113 16.99 0.31 -18.78
N GLY A 114 16.53 -0.36 -19.83
CA GLY A 114 17.41 -0.93 -20.85
C GLY A 114 18.36 -2.00 -20.31
N GLY A 115 17.97 -2.71 -19.23
CA GLY A 115 18.79 -3.73 -18.58
C GLY A 115 19.87 -3.16 -17.64
N GLU A 116 19.96 -1.85 -17.48
CA GLU A 116 20.94 -1.20 -16.60
C GLU A 116 20.27 -0.45 -15.45
N GLU A 117 20.94 -0.42 -14.29
CA GLU A 117 20.49 0.40 -13.16
C GLU A 117 20.63 1.90 -13.51
N VAL A 118 19.52 2.63 -13.37
CA VAL A 118 19.53 4.09 -13.49
C VAL A 118 20.26 4.66 -12.30
N LYS A 119 21.58 4.95 -12.48
CA LYS A 119 22.46 5.34 -11.39
C LYS A 119 22.09 6.69 -10.80
N ILE A 120 21.94 6.68 -9.49
CA ILE A 120 21.82 7.89 -8.68
C ILE A 120 23.21 8.44 -8.44
N SER A 121 23.56 9.59 -9.01
CA SER A 121 24.81 10.29 -8.70
C SER A 121 24.54 11.41 -7.70
N LYS A 122 24.82 11.18 -6.42
CA LYS A 122 24.75 12.24 -5.39
C LYS A 122 25.63 13.46 -5.71
N ARG A 123 26.74 13.25 -6.44
CA ARG A 123 27.67 14.34 -6.84
C ARG A 123 27.18 15.15 -8.03
N ALA A 124 26.37 14.56 -8.91
CA ALA A 124 25.80 15.23 -10.08
C ALA A 124 24.39 15.79 -9.81
N GLY A 125 23.84 15.62 -8.59
CA GLY A 125 22.49 16.07 -8.26
C GLY A 125 21.39 15.30 -9.00
N SER A 126 21.72 14.21 -9.68
CA SER A 126 20.77 13.39 -10.43
C SER A 126 20.32 12.19 -9.59
N TYR A 127 19.05 12.16 -9.25
CA TYR A 127 18.35 11.00 -8.67
C TYR A 127 17.01 10.85 -9.40
N VAL A 128 16.55 9.62 -9.52
CA VAL A 128 15.23 9.34 -10.11
C VAL A 128 14.16 9.81 -9.13
N THR A 129 13.38 10.77 -9.56
CA THR A 129 12.25 11.27 -8.78
C THR A 129 10.99 10.47 -9.07
N MET A 130 10.00 10.58 -8.20
CA MET A 130 8.65 10.05 -8.47
C MET A 130 8.04 10.68 -9.73
N ARG A 131 8.37 11.94 -10.01
CA ARG A 131 7.94 12.64 -11.22
C ARG A 131 8.52 11.98 -12.47
N ASP A 132 9.81 11.68 -12.46
CA ASP A 132 10.47 11.01 -13.60
C ASP A 132 9.82 9.66 -13.89
N LEU A 133 9.53 8.85 -12.86
CA LEU A 133 8.83 7.57 -13.05
C LEU A 133 7.44 7.76 -13.65
N ILE A 134 6.66 8.73 -13.16
CA ILE A 134 5.33 9.03 -13.70
C ILE A 134 5.41 9.48 -15.16
N ASP A 135 6.39 10.33 -15.49
CA ASP A 135 6.57 10.83 -16.85
C ASP A 135 7.04 9.73 -17.82
N TRP A 136 7.78 8.72 -17.33
CA TRP A 136 8.24 7.61 -18.15
C TRP A 136 7.17 6.54 -18.38
N VAL A 137 6.45 6.12 -17.35
CA VAL A 137 5.57 4.93 -17.43
C VAL A 137 4.10 5.22 -17.10
N GLY A 138 3.78 6.44 -16.72
CA GLY A 138 2.45 6.83 -16.30
C GLY A 138 2.13 6.50 -14.84
N ARG A 139 1.11 7.18 -14.31
CA ARG A 139 0.70 7.10 -12.90
C ARG A 139 0.30 5.67 -12.49
N ASP A 140 -0.48 4.99 -13.32
CA ASP A 140 -1.07 3.68 -12.98
C ASP A 140 0.01 2.60 -12.83
N ALA A 141 0.98 2.58 -13.76
CA ALA A 141 2.10 1.66 -13.67
C ALA A 141 2.95 1.95 -12.42
N VAL A 142 3.29 3.22 -12.16
CA VAL A 142 4.07 3.59 -10.96
C VAL A 142 3.36 3.11 -9.69
N ARG A 143 2.05 3.41 -9.54
CA ARG A 143 1.29 3.00 -8.36
C ARG A 143 1.25 1.50 -8.20
N TYR A 144 0.89 0.77 -9.26
CA TYR A 144 0.77 -0.68 -9.20
C TYR A 144 2.11 -1.34 -8.84
N PHE A 145 3.17 -1.01 -9.56
CA PHE A 145 4.49 -1.62 -9.39
C PHE A 145 5.09 -1.37 -7.99
N LEU A 146 4.88 -0.18 -7.42
CA LEU A 146 5.36 0.12 -6.08
C LEU A 146 4.51 -0.54 -4.98
N ILE A 147 3.20 -0.71 -5.20
CA ILE A 147 2.29 -1.30 -4.20
C ILE A 147 2.32 -2.83 -4.22
N GLN A 148 2.57 -3.47 -5.37
CA GLN A 148 2.51 -4.94 -5.49
C GLN A 148 3.57 -5.70 -4.69
N ARG A 149 4.49 -5.01 -4.01
CA ARG A 149 5.55 -5.63 -3.21
C ARG A 149 5.37 -5.36 -1.72
N ARG A 150 5.80 -6.34 -0.93
CA ARG A 150 5.91 -6.17 0.52
C ARG A 150 6.93 -5.07 0.82
N ALA A 151 6.64 -4.27 1.84
CA ALA A 151 7.53 -3.19 2.26
C ALA A 151 8.94 -3.67 2.62
N ASP A 152 9.04 -4.82 3.27
CA ASP A 152 10.28 -5.45 3.77
C ASP A 152 11.08 -6.21 2.70
N THR A 153 10.64 -6.18 1.44
CA THR A 153 11.29 -6.88 0.32
C THR A 153 12.00 -5.89 -0.59
N GLU A 154 13.25 -6.19 -0.97
CA GLU A 154 13.94 -5.41 -2.00
C GLU A 154 13.17 -5.47 -3.31
N PHE A 155 13.09 -4.33 -3.99
CA PHE A 155 12.33 -4.22 -5.22
C PHE A 155 13.14 -3.57 -6.33
N VAL A 156 13.03 -4.16 -7.52
CA VAL A 156 13.52 -3.59 -8.78
C VAL A 156 12.34 -3.08 -9.57
N PHE A 157 12.29 -1.76 -9.77
CA PHE A 157 11.33 -1.12 -10.67
C PHE A 157 11.91 -1.18 -12.09
N ASP A 158 11.36 -2.07 -12.91
CA ASP A 158 11.74 -2.23 -14.30
C ASP A 158 10.86 -1.34 -15.19
N VAL A 159 11.48 -0.29 -15.75
CA VAL A 159 10.79 0.70 -16.60
C VAL A 159 10.31 0.06 -17.90
N ASP A 160 11.10 -0.85 -18.47
CA ASP A 160 10.77 -1.48 -19.76
C ASP A 160 9.58 -2.42 -19.60
N LEU A 161 9.55 -3.21 -18.51
CA LEU A 161 8.40 -4.04 -18.16
C LEU A 161 7.15 -3.19 -17.90
N ALA A 162 7.30 -2.07 -17.19
CA ALA A 162 6.17 -1.18 -16.88
C ALA A 162 5.57 -0.50 -18.12
N LEU A 163 6.35 -0.37 -19.20
CA LEU A 163 5.91 0.16 -20.50
C LEU A 163 5.34 -0.91 -21.42
N SER A 164 5.61 -2.19 -21.17
CA SER A 164 5.22 -3.27 -22.08
C SER A 164 3.69 -3.44 -22.13
N LYS A 165 3.19 -3.71 -23.33
CA LYS A 165 1.76 -4.04 -23.57
C LYS A 165 1.61 -5.55 -23.76
N SER A 166 2.01 -6.31 -22.74
CA SER A 166 2.00 -7.77 -22.76
C SER A 166 1.46 -8.32 -21.43
N ASP A 167 1.16 -9.60 -21.40
CA ASP A 167 0.68 -10.30 -20.20
C ASP A 167 1.73 -10.35 -19.07
N GLU A 168 3.00 -10.06 -19.39
CA GLU A 168 4.07 -9.95 -18.41
C GLU A 168 3.94 -8.68 -17.56
N ASN A 169 3.32 -7.62 -18.10
CA ASN A 169 3.01 -6.40 -17.36
C ASN A 169 1.71 -6.57 -16.59
N PRO A 170 1.77 -6.74 -15.25
CA PRO A 170 0.58 -7.10 -14.49
C PRO A 170 -0.49 -6.01 -14.48
N VAL A 171 -0.12 -4.73 -14.52
CA VAL A 171 -1.13 -3.64 -14.56
C VAL A 171 -1.84 -3.64 -15.91
N TYR A 172 -1.09 -3.81 -17.00
CA TYR A 172 -1.69 -3.93 -18.34
C TYR A 172 -2.63 -5.13 -18.42
N TYR A 173 -2.22 -6.28 -17.91
CA TYR A 173 -2.99 -7.52 -17.91
C TYR A 173 -4.34 -7.37 -17.18
N ILE A 174 -4.34 -6.73 -16.00
CA ILE A 174 -5.56 -6.49 -15.22
C ILE A 174 -6.48 -5.48 -15.92
N GLN A 175 -5.92 -4.37 -16.41
CA GLN A 175 -6.68 -3.35 -17.14
C GLN A 175 -7.28 -3.92 -18.43
N TYR A 176 -6.53 -4.77 -19.13
CA TYR A 176 -7.01 -5.46 -20.33
C TYR A 176 -8.18 -6.41 -20.01
N ALA A 177 -8.15 -7.14 -18.88
CA ALA A 177 -9.29 -7.95 -18.45
C ALA A 177 -10.54 -7.07 -18.27
N HIS A 178 -10.42 -5.93 -17.57
CA HIS A 178 -11.54 -4.99 -17.38
C HIS A 178 -12.08 -4.45 -18.71
N ALA A 179 -11.21 -3.97 -19.59
CA ALA A 179 -11.62 -3.42 -20.89
C ALA A 179 -12.28 -4.49 -21.80
N ARG A 180 -11.78 -5.73 -21.73
CA ARG A 180 -12.36 -6.87 -22.46
C ARG A 180 -13.77 -7.18 -21.98
N ILE A 181 -14.02 -7.17 -20.66
CA ILE A 181 -15.35 -7.34 -20.09
C ILE A 181 -16.30 -6.23 -20.57
N CYS A 182 -15.86 -4.97 -20.55
CA CYS A 182 -16.64 -3.84 -21.05
C CYS A 182 -17.05 -4.04 -22.51
N SER A 183 -16.12 -4.51 -23.35
CA SER A 183 -16.40 -4.84 -24.77
C SER A 183 -17.44 -5.94 -24.92
N VAL A 184 -17.36 -7.01 -24.12
CA VAL A 184 -18.35 -8.12 -24.15
C VAL A 184 -19.73 -7.65 -23.76
N ILE A 185 -19.86 -6.85 -22.68
CA ILE A 185 -21.12 -6.31 -22.21
C ILE A 185 -21.74 -5.39 -23.26
N ASN A 186 -20.94 -4.49 -23.86
CA ASN A 186 -21.38 -3.59 -24.90
C ASN A 186 -21.87 -4.35 -26.16
N ASN A 187 -21.13 -5.37 -26.58
CA ASN A 187 -21.51 -6.19 -27.75
C ASN A 187 -22.76 -7.05 -27.51
N ALA A 188 -23.01 -7.45 -26.26
CA ALA A 188 -24.21 -8.18 -25.90
C ALA A 188 -25.49 -7.35 -26.05
N ALA A 189 -25.40 -6.03 -25.85
CA ALA A 189 -26.50 -5.07 -25.94
C ALA A 189 -27.76 -5.49 -25.16
N MET A 190 -27.58 -6.21 -24.03
CA MET A 190 -28.68 -6.67 -23.17
C MET A 190 -29.04 -5.60 -22.12
N PRO A 191 -30.33 -5.47 -21.76
CA PRO A 191 -30.73 -4.53 -20.71
C PRO A 191 -30.03 -4.84 -19.37
N PRO A 192 -29.48 -3.83 -18.68
CA PRO A 192 -28.79 -4.05 -17.39
C PRO A 192 -29.69 -4.67 -16.31
N ALA A 193 -31.00 -4.37 -16.34
CA ALA A 193 -31.97 -4.93 -15.40
C ALA A 193 -32.14 -6.45 -15.58
N ASP A 194 -32.17 -6.93 -16.82
CA ASP A 194 -32.28 -8.37 -17.13
C ASP A 194 -31.01 -9.11 -16.71
N VAL A 195 -29.84 -8.52 -16.97
CA VAL A 195 -28.55 -9.06 -16.53
C VAL A 195 -28.49 -9.16 -15.00
N ALA A 196 -28.93 -8.13 -14.27
CA ALA A 196 -28.88 -8.11 -12.81
C ALA A 196 -29.81 -9.17 -12.16
N GLN A 197 -30.90 -9.54 -12.83
CA GLN A 197 -31.90 -10.52 -12.34
C GLN A 197 -31.63 -11.94 -12.83
N ALA A 198 -30.62 -12.16 -13.67
CA ALA A 198 -30.32 -13.47 -14.24
C ALA A 198 -30.05 -14.54 -13.15
N ASP A 199 -30.49 -15.75 -13.40
CA ASP A 199 -30.26 -16.87 -12.46
C ASP A 199 -28.80 -17.37 -12.53
N ALA A 200 -28.06 -17.16 -11.45
CA ALA A 200 -26.68 -17.63 -11.34
C ALA A 200 -26.56 -19.16 -11.19
N ALA A 201 -27.64 -19.89 -10.87
CA ALA A 201 -27.64 -21.35 -10.80
C ALA A 201 -27.38 -22.03 -12.16
N LEU A 202 -27.52 -21.29 -13.26
CA LEU A 202 -27.20 -21.74 -14.60
C LEU A 202 -25.69 -21.81 -14.88
N LEU A 203 -24.87 -21.20 -14.01
CA LEU A 203 -23.41 -21.21 -14.10
C LEU A 203 -22.87 -22.51 -13.49
N THR A 204 -22.57 -23.51 -14.29
CA THR A 204 -22.21 -24.85 -13.84
C THR A 204 -20.81 -25.29 -14.26
N ALA A 205 -20.13 -24.53 -15.10
CA ALA A 205 -18.78 -24.88 -15.56
C ALA A 205 -17.74 -24.69 -14.44
N PRO A 206 -16.70 -25.54 -14.36
CA PRO A 206 -15.64 -25.40 -13.35
C PRO A 206 -14.97 -24.03 -13.33
N THR A 207 -14.76 -23.42 -14.50
CA THR A 207 -14.18 -22.07 -14.63
C THR A 207 -15.13 -20.97 -14.13
N GLU A 208 -16.45 -21.15 -14.26
CA GLU A 208 -17.44 -20.26 -13.68
C GLU A 208 -17.40 -20.30 -12.14
N PHE A 209 -17.32 -21.50 -11.57
CA PHE A 209 -17.18 -21.66 -10.11
C PHE A 209 -15.87 -21.06 -9.60
N ALA A 210 -14.75 -21.30 -10.27
CA ALA A 210 -13.46 -20.74 -9.87
C ALA A 210 -13.50 -19.21 -9.83
N LEU A 211 -14.06 -18.57 -10.85
CA LEU A 211 -14.19 -17.12 -10.90
C LEU A 211 -15.17 -16.60 -9.83
N MET A 212 -16.31 -17.25 -9.60
CA MET A 212 -17.24 -16.86 -8.53
C MET A 212 -16.59 -16.96 -7.15
N GLN A 213 -15.83 -18.03 -6.90
CA GLN A 213 -15.09 -18.20 -5.63
C GLN A 213 -14.04 -17.10 -5.45
N ARG A 214 -13.28 -16.78 -6.49
CA ARG A 214 -12.33 -15.68 -6.49
C ARG A 214 -12.99 -14.35 -6.11
N LEU A 215 -14.15 -14.05 -6.71
CA LEU A 215 -14.89 -12.82 -6.40
C LEU A 215 -15.37 -12.78 -4.95
N ALA A 216 -15.82 -13.92 -4.40
CA ALA A 216 -16.28 -14.02 -3.02
C ALA A 216 -15.15 -13.80 -1.99
N GLU A 217 -13.89 -14.03 -2.34
CA GLU A 217 -12.73 -13.79 -1.48
C GLU A 217 -12.40 -12.31 -1.28
N PHE A 218 -12.80 -11.42 -2.20
CA PHE A 218 -12.36 -10.02 -2.24
C PHE A 218 -12.56 -9.26 -0.92
N PRO A 219 -13.72 -9.33 -0.23
CA PRO A 219 -13.91 -8.63 1.05
C PRO A 219 -12.88 -9.07 2.12
N ASN A 220 -12.54 -10.36 2.16
CA ASN A 220 -11.56 -10.89 3.11
C ASN A 220 -10.15 -10.40 2.76
N VAL A 221 -9.80 -10.33 1.48
CA VAL A 221 -8.52 -9.80 1.01
C VAL A 221 -8.35 -8.33 1.38
N VAL A 222 -9.39 -7.51 1.21
CA VAL A 222 -9.38 -6.09 1.60
C VAL A 222 -9.21 -5.95 3.11
N THR A 223 -9.92 -6.77 3.89
CA THR A 223 -9.82 -6.78 5.35
C THR A 223 -8.40 -7.13 5.79
N LEU A 224 -7.82 -8.19 5.24
CA LEU A 224 -6.46 -8.62 5.54
C LEU A 224 -5.43 -7.53 5.18
N ALA A 225 -5.54 -6.96 3.98
CA ALA A 225 -4.65 -5.89 3.53
C ALA A 225 -4.68 -4.67 4.47
N ALA A 226 -5.87 -4.31 4.99
CA ALA A 226 -6.03 -3.20 5.93
C ALA A 226 -5.48 -3.52 7.33
N GLN A 227 -5.71 -4.74 7.82
CA GLN A 227 -5.23 -5.18 9.14
C GLN A 227 -3.71 -5.25 9.19
N GLU A 228 -3.10 -5.83 8.15
CA GLU A 228 -1.66 -6.03 8.06
C GLU A 228 -0.90 -4.83 7.49
N LEU A 229 -1.58 -3.75 7.08
CA LEU A 229 -1.00 -2.62 6.35
C LEU A 229 -0.23 -3.07 5.09
N SER A 230 -0.78 -4.05 4.40
CA SER A 230 -0.14 -4.81 3.32
C SER A 230 -0.96 -4.78 2.02
N PRO A 231 -1.01 -3.62 1.33
CA PRO A 231 -1.87 -3.44 0.15
C PRO A 231 -1.48 -4.34 -1.03
N HIS A 232 -0.31 -4.97 -1.03
CA HIS A 232 0.11 -5.93 -2.06
C HIS A 232 -0.82 -7.15 -2.16
N HIS A 233 -1.56 -7.51 -1.11
CA HIS A 233 -2.58 -8.56 -1.17
C HIS A 233 -3.67 -8.24 -2.21
N ILE A 234 -4.07 -6.97 -2.33
CA ILE A 234 -5.03 -6.53 -3.35
C ILE A 234 -4.42 -6.65 -4.75
N ALA A 235 -3.15 -6.28 -4.92
CA ALA A 235 -2.47 -6.39 -6.21
C ALA A 235 -2.38 -7.85 -6.70
N PHE A 236 -2.05 -8.79 -5.81
CA PHE A 236 -2.01 -10.21 -6.12
C PHE A 236 -3.40 -10.76 -6.47
N TRP A 237 -4.39 -10.43 -5.64
CA TRP A 237 -5.76 -10.84 -5.89
C TRP A 237 -6.28 -10.33 -7.24
N LEU A 238 -6.00 -9.07 -7.60
CA LEU A 238 -6.39 -8.49 -8.89
C LEU A 238 -5.80 -9.27 -10.07
N ARG A 239 -4.51 -9.62 -9.99
CA ARG A 239 -3.83 -10.41 -11.02
C ARG A 239 -4.45 -11.80 -11.17
N ASP A 240 -4.70 -12.46 -10.03
CA ASP A 240 -5.29 -13.79 -10.02
C ASP A 240 -6.74 -13.76 -10.52
N CYS A 241 -7.52 -12.73 -10.16
CA CYS A 241 -8.88 -12.53 -10.67
C CYS A 241 -8.89 -12.30 -12.20
N ALA A 242 -7.95 -11.50 -12.72
CA ALA A 242 -7.79 -11.31 -14.15
C ALA A 242 -7.43 -12.63 -14.87
N SER A 243 -6.57 -13.45 -14.25
CA SER A 243 -6.21 -14.78 -14.76
C SER A 243 -7.41 -15.72 -14.79
N ASP A 244 -8.18 -15.80 -13.70
CA ASP A 244 -9.38 -16.64 -13.63
C ASP A 244 -10.43 -16.18 -14.65
N PHE A 245 -10.58 -14.85 -14.84
CA PHE A 245 -11.45 -14.30 -15.87
C PHE A 245 -10.99 -14.73 -17.30
N HIS A 246 -9.71 -14.60 -17.61
CA HIS A 246 -9.21 -15.00 -18.93
C HIS A 246 -9.34 -16.51 -19.17
N ALA A 247 -9.11 -17.34 -18.14
CA ALA A 247 -9.32 -18.79 -18.22
C ALA A 247 -10.80 -19.13 -18.52
N TRP A 248 -11.73 -18.50 -17.79
CA TRP A 248 -13.15 -18.65 -18.03
C TRP A 248 -13.55 -18.18 -19.42
N TYR A 249 -13.12 -16.97 -19.82
CA TYR A 249 -13.48 -16.38 -21.12
C TYR A 249 -12.98 -17.22 -22.32
N ASN A 250 -11.83 -17.88 -22.17
CA ASN A 250 -11.27 -18.75 -23.21
C ASN A 250 -11.96 -20.12 -23.25
N ALA A 251 -12.44 -20.62 -22.11
CA ALA A 251 -13.10 -21.91 -22.02
C ALA A 251 -14.59 -21.83 -22.39
N GLU A 252 -15.25 -20.73 -22.03
CA GLU A 252 -16.70 -20.58 -22.11
C GLU A 252 -17.09 -19.41 -23.02
N ARG A 253 -17.94 -19.69 -23.99
CA ARG A 253 -18.52 -18.64 -24.86
C ARG A 253 -19.57 -17.86 -24.08
N VAL A 254 -19.35 -16.56 -23.84
CA VAL A 254 -20.30 -15.71 -23.07
C VAL A 254 -21.59 -15.45 -23.88
N LEU A 255 -21.43 -15.08 -25.15
CA LEU A 255 -22.57 -14.75 -26.04
C LEU A 255 -23.05 -16.01 -26.76
N VAL A 256 -23.79 -16.85 -26.02
CA VAL A 256 -24.46 -18.06 -26.53
C VAL A 256 -25.88 -17.75 -27.02
N ASP A 257 -26.50 -18.72 -27.76
CA ASP A 257 -27.87 -18.57 -28.27
C ASP A 257 -28.92 -18.69 -27.15
N ASP A 258 -28.66 -19.54 -26.15
CA ASP A 258 -29.50 -19.64 -24.95
C ASP A 258 -29.48 -18.31 -24.19
N THR A 259 -30.62 -17.62 -24.21
CA THR A 259 -30.73 -16.29 -23.58
C THR A 259 -30.59 -16.33 -22.09
N ALA A 260 -31.09 -17.37 -21.40
CA ALA A 260 -30.99 -17.46 -19.94
C ALA A 260 -29.52 -17.66 -19.49
N LEU A 261 -28.80 -18.59 -20.13
CA LEU A 261 -27.39 -18.82 -19.87
C LEU A 261 -26.54 -17.59 -20.26
N LYS A 262 -26.85 -16.93 -21.39
CA LYS A 262 -26.20 -15.68 -21.79
C LYS A 262 -26.31 -14.60 -20.71
N LEU A 263 -27.50 -14.39 -20.19
CA LEU A 263 -27.75 -13.41 -19.13
C LEU A 263 -26.99 -13.78 -17.83
N ALA A 264 -26.99 -15.05 -17.44
CA ALA A 264 -26.21 -15.52 -16.29
C ALA A 264 -24.71 -15.26 -16.45
N ARG A 265 -24.13 -15.56 -17.63
CA ARG A 265 -22.72 -15.30 -17.96
C ARG A 265 -22.42 -13.79 -18.02
N LEU A 266 -23.31 -12.98 -18.53
CA LEU A 266 -23.18 -11.52 -18.50
C LEU A 266 -23.24 -10.96 -17.07
N ARG A 267 -24.05 -11.55 -16.18
CA ARG A 267 -24.07 -11.21 -14.76
C ARG A 267 -22.72 -11.48 -14.11
N LEU A 268 -22.13 -12.65 -14.34
CA LEU A 268 -20.79 -12.99 -13.84
C LEU A 268 -19.74 -12.01 -14.38
N ALA A 269 -19.74 -11.73 -15.70
CA ALA A 269 -18.85 -10.75 -16.30
C ALA A 269 -19.01 -9.35 -15.70
N SER A 270 -20.25 -8.86 -15.54
CA SER A 270 -20.53 -7.55 -14.95
C SER A 270 -20.07 -7.44 -13.51
N THR A 271 -20.28 -8.50 -12.71
CA THR A 271 -19.78 -8.57 -11.33
C THR A 271 -18.26 -8.55 -11.29
N THR A 272 -17.61 -9.33 -12.17
CA THR A 272 -16.14 -9.34 -12.27
C THR A 272 -15.61 -7.95 -12.63
N ARG A 273 -16.21 -7.27 -13.61
CA ARG A 273 -15.85 -5.89 -13.97
C ARG A 273 -15.91 -4.96 -12.77
N GLN A 274 -17.01 -5.00 -12.03
CA GLN A 274 -17.21 -4.12 -10.88
C GLN A 274 -16.18 -4.37 -9.79
N VAL A 275 -15.90 -5.63 -9.47
CA VAL A 275 -14.95 -5.96 -8.38
C VAL A 275 -13.50 -5.67 -8.81
N LEU A 276 -13.13 -5.90 -10.08
CA LEU A 276 -11.83 -5.45 -10.61
C LEU A 276 -11.69 -3.94 -10.54
N ALA A 277 -12.73 -3.17 -10.91
CA ALA A 277 -12.70 -1.71 -10.82
C ALA A 277 -12.54 -1.25 -9.36
N ASN A 278 -13.27 -1.84 -8.42
CA ASN A 278 -13.14 -1.53 -6.99
C ASN A 278 -11.72 -1.79 -6.48
N GLY A 279 -11.13 -2.92 -6.84
CA GLY A 279 -9.75 -3.26 -6.44
C GLY A 279 -8.71 -2.31 -7.04
N LEU A 280 -8.85 -1.95 -8.31
CA LEU A 280 -8.00 -0.96 -8.98
C LEU A 280 -8.14 0.42 -8.33
N GLU A 281 -9.36 0.85 -8.00
CA GLU A 281 -9.62 2.13 -7.32
C GLU A 281 -8.95 2.18 -5.94
N LEU A 282 -9.04 1.12 -5.13
CA LEU A 282 -8.33 1.03 -3.84
C LEU A 282 -6.82 1.21 -4.00
N MET A 283 -6.24 0.77 -5.11
CA MET A 283 -4.84 0.99 -5.42
C MET A 283 -4.56 2.36 -6.05
N GLY A 284 -5.59 3.15 -6.39
CA GLY A 284 -5.50 4.41 -7.12
C GLY A 284 -5.03 4.23 -8.56
N VAL A 285 -5.38 3.10 -9.17
CA VAL A 285 -5.13 2.72 -10.56
C VAL A 285 -6.43 2.82 -11.33
N SER A 286 -6.40 3.30 -12.57
CA SER A 286 -7.60 3.43 -13.40
C SER A 286 -8.10 2.07 -13.91
N ALA A 287 -9.41 1.98 -14.15
CA ALA A 287 -10.07 0.84 -14.78
C ALA A 287 -10.60 1.28 -16.17
N PRO A 288 -9.78 1.25 -17.23
CA PRO A 288 -10.16 1.74 -18.54
C PRO A 288 -11.23 0.81 -19.16
N GLU A 289 -12.20 1.40 -19.85
CA GLU A 289 -13.23 0.65 -20.57
C GLU A 289 -12.76 0.21 -21.96
N ARG A 290 -11.67 0.80 -22.47
CA ARG A 290 -11.07 0.51 -23.77
C ARG A 290 -9.55 0.60 -23.68
N MET A 291 -8.89 -0.31 -24.37
CA MET A 291 -7.43 -0.33 -24.50
C MET A 291 -7.02 -0.63 -25.95
#